data_c487bbe3b0797a3a62cc0c2ef9083219
#
_entry.id   c487bbe3b0797a3a62cc0c2ef9083219
#
_cell.length_a   1.000
_cell.length_b   1.000
_cell.length_c   1.000
_cell.angle_alpha   90.00
_cell.angle_beta   90.00
_cell.angle_gamma   90.00
#
_symmetry.space_group_name_H-M   'P 1'
#
loop_
_entity.id
_entity.type
_entity.pdbx_description
1 polymer ?
#
loop_
_entity_poly.entity_id
_entity_poly.type
_entity_poly.pdbx_seq_one_letter_code
_entity_poly.pdbx_strand_id
1 'polypeptide(L)'
;MSIDHLGVVACNPIRYPFQGVATLPNTTDRLTESERAAWGGYLRSHAAIVRQLDATLVEAHGLPLTSFEVLARLAQQDEGKQRMSDLAQSVWLSRSGVTRLVDRLERDGLVERQACDSDARGAFAVITDAGRARLETARRTLVSDVRERFLSRFDADEQAQLTAFWDRLDS
;
A
#
# COMPACT_ATOMS: atom_id res chain seq x y z
N MET A 1 12.50 10.59 13.44
CA MET A 1 11.92 9.75 12.37
C MET A 1 10.42 9.73 12.63
N SER A 2 9.65 10.57 11.91
CA SER A 2 8.19 10.67 12.11
C SER A 2 7.53 9.51 11.37
N ILE A 3 6.87 8.63 12.09
CA ILE A 3 5.99 7.61 11.53
C ILE A 3 4.69 8.32 11.18
N ASP A 4 4.43 8.50 9.89
CA ASP A 4 3.20 9.08 9.41
C ASP A 4 1.99 8.21 9.71
N HIS A 5 0.90 8.83 10.09
CA HIS A 5 -0.31 8.26 10.67
C HIS A 5 -1.10 7.26 9.81
N LEU A 6 -0.59 6.85 8.65
CA LEU A 6 -1.16 5.80 7.81
C LEU A 6 -0.03 5.09 7.05
N GLY A 7 0.62 4.13 7.68
CA GLY A 7 1.53 3.20 7.02
C GLY A 7 0.77 2.22 6.11
N VAL A 8 0.15 2.73 5.04
CA VAL A 8 -0.51 1.86 4.07
C VAL A 8 0.54 1.35 3.10
N VAL A 9 0.96 0.11 3.32
CA VAL A 9 1.86 -0.61 2.43
C VAL A 9 1.07 -1.11 1.23
N ALA A 10 1.46 -0.69 0.03
CA ALA A 10 0.86 -1.16 -1.21
C ALA A 10 0.95 -2.68 -1.32
N CYS A 11 -0.18 -3.34 -1.31
CA CYS A 11 -0.25 -4.79 -1.46
C CYS A 11 -0.44 -5.17 -2.92
N ASN A 12 0.63 -5.65 -3.53
CA ASN A 12 0.53 -6.41 -4.77
C ASN A 12 0.05 -7.84 -4.40
N PRO A 13 -1.01 -8.40 -5.03
CA PRO A 13 -1.42 -9.77 -4.78
C PRO A 13 -0.27 -10.70 -5.18
N ILE A 14 0.45 -11.20 -4.19
CA ILE A 14 1.49 -12.20 -4.39
C ILE A 14 0.79 -13.45 -4.93
N ARG A 15 0.99 -13.74 -6.21
CA ARG A 15 0.65 -15.04 -6.78
C ARG A 15 1.61 -16.07 -6.18
N TYR A 16 1.12 -16.85 -5.23
CA TYR A 16 1.86 -17.98 -4.71
C TYR A 16 1.74 -19.17 -5.68
N PRO A 17 2.83 -19.69 -6.22
CA PRO A 17 2.83 -20.89 -7.02
C PRO A 17 2.89 -22.12 -6.11
N PHE A 18 1.85 -22.36 -5.31
CA PHE A 18 1.72 -23.61 -4.56
C PHE A 18 0.67 -24.51 -5.19
N GLN A 19 0.93 -25.02 -6.39
CA GLN A 19 0.30 -26.23 -6.92
C GLN A 19 1.39 -27.24 -7.22
N GLY A 20 1.32 -28.37 -6.53
CA GLY A 20 2.12 -29.55 -6.83
C GLY A 20 3.42 -29.65 -6.03
N VAL A 21 3.36 -30.05 -4.77
CA VAL A 21 4.54 -30.51 -4.03
C VAL A 21 4.53 -32.02 -4.03
N ALA A 22 5.39 -32.60 -4.88
CA ALA A 22 5.84 -33.97 -4.73
C ALA A 22 6.48 -34.13 -3.33
N THR A 23 6.27 -35.26 -2.72
CA THR A 23 6.74 -35.67 -1.40
C THR A 23 8.25 -35.47 -1.24
N LEU A 24 8.67 -34.46 -0.50
CA LEU A 24 10.08 -34.29 -0.10
C LEU A 24 10.28 -34.86 1.30
N PRO A 25 11.29 -35.72 1.50
CA PRO A 25 11.58 -36.30 2.79
C PRO A 25 12.60 -35.46 3.56
N ASN A 26 12.18 -34.34 4.14
CA ASN A 26 12.97 -33.72 5.21
C ASN A 26 12.10 -32.78 6.03
N THR A 27 12.09 -32.97 7.35
CA THR A 27 11.27 -32.23 8.32
C THR A 27 11.62 -30.75 8.39
N THR A 28 12.76 -30.35 7.83
CA THR A 28 13.26 -28.95 7.82
C THR A 28 12.60 -28.07 6.75
N ASP A 29 11.99 -28.68 5.72
CA ASP A 29 11.40 -27.92 4.59
C ASP A 29 9.89 -27.70 4.74
N ARG A 30 9.30 -28.00 5.88
CA ARG A 30 7.87 -27.86 6.13
C ARG A 30 7.60 -27.06 7.39
N LEU A 31 6.73 -26.10 7.27
CA LEU A 31 6.16 -25.40 8.42
C LEU A 31 5.36 -26.38 9.29
N THR A 32 5.50 -26.25 10.60
CA THR A 32 4.62 -26.89 11.57
C THR A 32 3.18 -26.42 11.39
N GLU A 33 2.22 -27.09 12.01
CA GLU A 33 0.83 -26.66 11.94
C GLU A 33 0.60 -25.28 12.53
N SER A 34 1.25 -24.95 13.64
CA SER A 34 1.20 -23.62 14.27
C SER A 34 1.77 -22.53 13.36
N GLU A 35 2.94 -22.78 12.75
CA GLU A 35 3.57 -21.83 11.82
C GLU A 35 2.69 -21.60 10.57
N ARG A 36 2.09 -22.66 10.03
CA ARG A 36 1.14 -22.54 8.91
C ARG A 36 -0.10 -21.77 9.30
N ALA A 37 -0.63 -21.99 10.50
CA ALA A 37 -1.80 -21.27 11.00
C ALA A 37 -1.51 -19.76 11.14
N ALA A 38 -0.37 -19.40 11.75
CA ALA A 38 0.07 -18.03 11.91
C ALA A 38 0.29 -17.34 10.56
N TRP A 39 1.12 -17.93 9.70
CA TRP A 39 1.43 -17.38 8.38
C TRP A 39 0.20 -17.29 7.48
N GLY A 40 -0.58 -18.36 7.40
CA GLY A 40 -1.80 -18.39 6.60
C GLY A 40 -2.88 -17.45 7.13
N GLY A 41 -2.96 -17.26 8.44
CA GLY A 41 -3.84 -16.26 9.09
C GLY A 41 -3.51 -14.85 8.65
N TYR A 42 -2.24 -14.46 8.77
CA TYR A 42 -1.73 -13.17 8.30
C TYR A 42 -2.09 -12.92 6.84
N LEU A 43 -1.75 -13.85 5.95
CA LEU A 43 -1.97 -13.69 4.51
C LEU A 43 -3.46 -13.53 4.16
N ARG A 44 -4.32 -14.37 4.74
CA ARG A 44 -5.77 -14.28 4.48
C ARG A 44 -6.36 -12.99 5.00
N SER A 45 -6.02 -12.60 6.22
CA SER A 45 -6.53 -11.38 6.86
C SER A 45 -6.10 -10.14 6.11
N HIS A 46 -4.80 -10.04 5.79
CA HIS A 46 -4.24 -8.96 4.99
C HIS A 46 -4.95 -8.84 3.62
N ALA A 47 -5.04 -9.93 2.85
CA ALA A 47 -5.68 -9.92 1.55
C ALA A 47 -7.18 -9.55 1.62
N ALA A 48 -7.88 -9.99 2.67
CA ALA A 48 -9.29 -9.67 2.88
C ALA A 48 -9.49 -8.18 3.20
N ILE A 49 -8.70 -7.64 4.12
CA ILE A 49 -8.77 -6.23 4.55
C ILE A 49 -8.46 -5.31 3.37
N VAL A 50 -7.32 -5.52 2.69
CA VAL A 50 -6.90 -4.69 1.55
C VAL A 50 -7.95 -4.68 0.44
N ARG A 51 -8.53 -5.84 0.10
CA ARG A 51 -9.60 -5.92 -0.89
C ARG A 51 -10.85 -5.14 -0.49
N GLN A 52 -11.22 -5.16 0.80
CA GLN A 52 -12.37 -4.42 1.30
C GLN A 52 -12.11 -2.92 1.30
N LEU A 53 -10.93 -2.47 1.74
CA LEU A 53 -10.53 -1.06 1.69
C LEU A 53 -10.52 -0.52 0.26
N ASP A 54 -9.98 -1.30 -0.69
CA ASP A 54 -9.99 -0.94 -2.11
C ASP A 54 -11.41 -0.79 -2.64
N ALA A 55 -12.28 -1.77 -2.36
CA ALA A 55 -13.68 -1.74 -2.80
C ALA A 55 -14.42 -0.51 -2.26
N THR A 56 -14.27 -0.19 -0.98
CA THR A 56 -14.90 0.99 -0.35
C THR A 56 -14.39 2.29 -0.97
N LEU A 57 -13.07 2.41 -1.20
CA LEU A 57 -12.51 3.61 -1.84
C LEU A 57 -12.97 3.78 -3.29
N VAL A 58 -13.04 2.69 -4.04
CA VAL A 58 -13.55 2.71 -5.42
C VAL A 58 -15.03 3.10 -5.45
N GLU A 59 -15.85 2.51 -4.59
CA GLU A 59 -17.29 2.79 -4.51
C GLU A 59 -17.58 4.24 -4.12
N ALA A 60 -16.92 4.73 -3.05
CA ALA A 60 -17.20 6.06 -2.50
C ALA A 60 -16.52 7.20 -3.27
N HIS A 61 -15.37 6.95 -3.86
CA HIS A 61 -14.52 8.01 -4.43
C HIS A 61 -14.05 7.74 -5.85
N GLY A 62 -14.33 6.59 -6.46
CA GLY A 62 -13.74 6.19 -7.75
C GLY A 62 -12.20 6.09 -7.69
N LEU A 63 -11.61 5.95 -6.51
CA LEU A 63 -10.18 6.00 -6.27
C LEU A 63 -9.67 4.65 -5.73
N PRO A 64 -9.04 3.81 -6.56
CA PRO A 64 -8.41 2.58 -6.06
C PRO A 64 -7.38 2.85 -4.98
N LEU A 65 -7.21 1.90 -4.05
CA LEU A 65 -6.27 2.00 -2.92
C LEU A 65 -4.85 2.33 -3.39
N THR A 66 -4.37 1.71 -4.48
CA THR A 66 -3.05 2.01 -5.05
C THR A 66 -2.92 3.47 -5.55
N SER A 67 -4.01 4.06 -6.05
CA SER A 67 -4.06 5.48 -6.44
C SER A 67 -4.01 6.38 -5.21
N PHE A 68 -4.76 6.02 -4.17
CA PHE A 68 -4.71 6.70 -2.87
C PHE A 68 -3.29 6.69 -2.30
N GLU A 69 -2.59 5.57 -2.32
CA GLU A 69 -1.21 5.43 -1.84
C GLU A 69 -0.23 6.34 -2.58
N VAL A 70 -0.33 6.42 -3.91
CA VAL A 70 0.49 7.34 -4.70
C VAL A 70 0.22 8.78 -4.31
N LEU A 71 -1.04 9.20 -4.22
CA LEU A 71 -1.39 10.56 -3.80
C LEU A 71 -0.90 10.85 -2.39
N ALA A 72 -1.03 9.91 -1.46
CA ALA A 72 -0.55 10.04 -0.09
C ALA A 72 0.98 10.20 -0.03
N ARG A 73 1.71 9.40 -0.82
CA ARG A 73 3.18 9.51 -0.93
C ARG A 73 3.61 10.87 -1.47
N LEU A 74 2.99 11.33 -2.54
CA LEU A 74 3.30 12.64 -3.11
C LEU A 74 2.99 13.77 -2.10
N ALA A 75 1.85 13.70 -1.42
CA ALA A 75 1.47 14.72 -0.45
C ALA A 75 2.43 14.85 0.76
N GLN A 76 3.18 13.79 1.07
CA GLN A 76 4.17 13.75 2.15
C GLN A 76 5.54 14.32 1.73
N GLN A 77 5.78 14.50 0.43
CA GLN A 77 7.04 15.04 -0.07
C GLN A 77 7.05 16.55 -0.02
N ASP A 78 8.26 17.12 0.09
CA ASP A 78 8.46 18.55 -0.08
C ASP A 78 7.91 18.98 -1.45
N GLU A 79 7.17 20.10 -1.48
CA GLU A 79 6.49 20.61 -2.66
C GLU A 79 5.48 19.64 -3.30
N GLY A 80 5.16 18.50 -2.66
CA GLY A 80 4.21 17.51 -3.18
C GLY A 80 4.70 16.77 -4.41
N LYS A 81 6.02 16.66 -4.61
CA LYS A 81 6.61 16.05 -5.81
C LYS A 81 7.63 14.96 -5.49
N GLN A 82 7.70 13.94 -6.35
CA GLN A 82 8.68 12.86 -6.26
C GLN A 82 9.11 12.42 -7.66
N ARG A 83 10.38 12.01 -7.81
CA ARG A 83 10.85 11.41 -9.06
C ARG A 83 10.09 10.11 -9.35
N MET A 84 9.76 9.89 -10.63
CA MET A 84 9.06 8.67 -11.06
C MET A 84 9.78 7.38 -10.68
N SER A 85 11.13 7.39 -10.68
CA SER A 85 11.95 6.25 -10.25
C SER A 85 11.77 5.92 -8.77
N ASP A 86 11.75 6.96 -7.93
CA ASP A 86 11.70 6.84 -6.48
C ASP A 86 10.27 6.49 -6.03
N LEU A 87 9.28 7.06 -6.72
CA LEU A 87 7.88 6.70 -6.53
C LEU A 87 7.64 5.20 -6.81
N ALA A 88 8.27 4.65 -7.87
CA ALA A 88 8.16 3.23 -8.18
C ALA A 88 8.71 2.32 -7.06
N GLN A 89 9.78 2.74 -6.40
CA GLN A 89 10.34 2.01 -5.27
C GLN A 89 9.44 2.12 -4.03
N SER A 90 8.86 3.30 -3.79
CA SER A 90 8.08 3.57 -2.57
C SER A 90 6.69 2.93 -2.55
N VAL A 91 6.10 2.60 -3.71
CA VAL A 91 4.76 2.00 -3.81
C VAL A 91 4.78 0.53 -4.23
N TRP A 92 5.94 -0.12 -4.19
CA TRP A 92 6.11 -1.56 -4.49
C TRP A 92 5.52 -2.00 -5.85
N LEU A 93 5.50 -1.10 -6.82
CA LEU A 93 5.08 -1.38 -8.19
C LEU A 93 6.28 -1.44 -9.13
N SER A 94 6.14 -2.19 -10.23
CA SER A 94 7.11 -2.11 -11.31
C SER A 94 7.11 -0.71 -11.92
N ARG A 95 8.23 -0.29 -12.53
CA ARG A 95 8.32 1.01 -13.23
C ARG A 95 7.18 1.22 -14.22
N SER A 96 6.83 0.18 -14.98
CA SER A 96 5.71 0.24 -15.93
C SER A 96 4.34 0.30 -15.22
N GLY A 97 4.22 -0.29 -14.05
CA GLY A 97 3.02 -0.21 -13.21
C GLY A 97 2.77 1.21 -12.72
N VAL A 98 3.82 1.84 -12.17
CA VAL A 98 3.76 3.24 -11.72
C VAL A 98 3.49 4.19 -12.87
N THR A 99 4.15 4.01 -14.03
CA THR A 99 3.90 4.84 -15.20
C THR A 99 2.42 4.83 -15.58
N ARG A 100 1.82 3.64 -15.72
CA ARG A 100 0.39 3.49 -16.05
C ARG A 100 -0.54 4.06 -14.97
N LEU A 101 -0.15 3.94 -13.71
CA LEU A 101 -0.92 4.51 -12.61
C LEU A 101 -0.88 6.04 -12.63
N VAL A 102 0.30 6.62 -12.80
CA VAL A 102 0.47 8.09 -12.91
C VAL A 102 -0.21 8.62 -14.17
N ASP A 103 -0.15 7.91 -15.33
CA ASP A 103 -0.89 8.27 -16.55
C ASP A 103 -2.41 8.38 -16.30
N ARG A 104 -2.96 7.50 -15.47
CA ARG A 104 -4.36 7.55 -15.08
C ARG A 104 -4.64 8.73 -14.16
N LEU A 105 -3.84 8.93 -13.12
CA LEU A 105 -4.00 10.05 -12.19
C LEU A 105 -3.84 11.40 -12.89
N GLU A 106 -2.99 11.50 -13.90
CA GLU A 106 -2.80 12.69 -14.72
C GLU A 106 -4.03 12.97 -15.61
N ARG A 107 -4.59 11.94 -16.26
CA ARG A 107 -5.86 12.07 -16.99
C ARG A 107 -7.02 12.50 -16.10
N ASP A 108 -7.02 12.06 -14.84
CA ASP A 108 -8.03 12.42 -13.85
C ASP A 108 -7.75 13.80 -13.20
N GLY A 109 -6.65 14.47 -13.58
CA GLY A 109 -6.26 15.79 -13.09
C GLY A 109 -5.75 15.81 -11.64
N LEU A 110 -5.43 14.64 -11.06
CA LEU A 110 -5.00 14.50 -9.67
C LEU A 110 -3.48 14.61 -9.48
N VAL A 111 -2.74 14.38 -10.55
CA VAL A 111 -1.27 14.47 -10.62
C VAL A 111 -0.92 15.17 -11.93
N GLU A 112 0.21 15.84 -11.97
CA GLU A 112 0.85 16.33 -13.20
C GLU A 112 2.29 15.82 -13.30
N ARG A 113 2.84 15.80 -14.52
CA ARG A 113 4.24 15.52 -14.75
C ARG A 113 5.02 16.79 -14.98
N GLN A 114 6.15 16.89 -14.31
CA GLN A 114 7.12 17.96 -14.53
C GLN A 114 8.44 17.37 -15.05
N ALA A 115 9.01 18.00 -16.07
CA ALA A 115 10.33 17.62 -16.56
C ALA A 115 11.38 17.88 -15.47
N CYS A 116 12.44 17.06 -15.47
CA CYS A 116 13.58 17.31 -14.60
C CYS A 116 14.60 18.16 -15.35
N ASP A 117 14.89 19.37 -14.89
CA ASP A 117 15.83 20.29 -15.54
C ASP A 117 17.27 19.74 -15.58
N SER A 118 17.63 18.87 -14.63
CA SER A 118 18.97 18.28 -14.53
C SER A 118 19.10 16.92 -15.28
N ASP A 119 18.01 16.34 -15.77
CA ASP A 119 17.99 15.05 -16.43
C ASP A 119 16.84 14.99 -17.44
N ALA A 120 17.16 15.14 -18.72
CA ALA A 120 16.18 15.14 -19.81
C ALA A 120 15.37 13.82 -19.95
N ARG A 121 15.77 12.75 -19.26
CA ARG A 121 15.06 11.47 -19.19
C ARG A 121 14.26 11.28 -17.89
N GLY A 122 14.43 12.20 -16.93
CA GLY A 122 13.78 12.16 -15.63
C GLY A 122 12.48 12.97 -15.65
N ALA A 123 11.47 12.49 -14.96
CA ALA A 123 10.22 13.21 -14.70
C ALA A 123 9.86 13.12 -13.22
N PHE A 124 9.26 14.19 -12.71
CA PHE A 124 8.60 14.20 -11.42
C PHE A 124 7.09 13.97 -11.61
N ALA A 125 6.48 13.23 -10.68
CA ALA A 125 5.06 13.28 -10.44
C ALA A 125 4.78 14.31 -9.35
N VAL A 126 3.80 15.19 -9.57
CA VAL A 126 3.43 16.28 -8.66
C VAL A 126 1.95 16.18 -8.36
N ILE A 127 1.57 16.16 -7.09
CA ILE A 127 0.15 16.16 -6.71
C ILE A 127 -0.46 17.54 -6.95
N THR A 128 -1.62 17.58 -7.61
CA THR A 128 -2.38 18.83 -7.81
C THR A 128 -3.22 19.18 -6.59
N ASP A 129 -3.78 20.39 -6.55
CA ASP A 129 -4.75 20.79 -5.51
C ASP A 129 -6.00 19.90 -5.55
N ALA A 130 -6.46 19.49 -6.74
CA ALA A 130 -7.55 18.53 -6.91
C ALA A 130 -7.16 17.15 -6.34
N GLY A 131 -5.91 16.72 -6.56
CA GLY A 131 -5.36 15.50 -5.96
C GLY A 131 -5.33 15.55 -4.44
N ARG A 132 -4.90 16.66 -3.85
CA ARG A 132 -4.91 16.88 -2.39
C ARG A 132 -6.32 16.85 -1.82
N ALA A 133 -7.27 17.52 -2.45
CA ALA A 133 -8.67 17.52 -2.02
C ALA A 133 -9.30 16.11 -2.09
N ARG A 134 -9.03 15.36 -3.17
CA ARG A 134 -9.49 13.98 -3.34
C ARG A 134 -8.87 13.07 -2.30
N LEU A 135 -7.57 13.18 -2.04
CA LEU A 135 -6.85 12.43 -1.02
C LEU A 135 -7.45 12.66 0.36
N GLU A 136 -7.70 13.91 0.76
CA GLU A 136 -8.23 14.23 2.08
C GLU A 136 -9.63 13.67 2.29
N THR A 137 -10.48 13.70 1.27
CA THR A 137 -11.82 13.11 1.35
C THR A 137 -11.75 11.59 1.46
N ALA A 138 -10.92 10.94 0.64
CA ALA A 138 -10.72 9.49 0.65
C ALA A 138 -10.06 9.01 1.95
N ARG A 139 -9.16 9.81 2.54
CA ARG A 139 -8.50 9.52 3.83
C ARG A 139 -9.49 9.31 4.96
N ARG A 140 -10.54 10.12 5.03
CA ARG A 140 -11.58 9.98 6.08
C ARG A 140 -12.29 8.65 5.98
N THR A 141 -12.66 8.26 4.78
CA THR A 141 -13.29 6.96 4.50
C THR A 141 -12.35 5.81 4.86
N LEU A 142 -11.09 5.87 4.41
CA LEU A 142 -10.09 4.84 4.71
C LEU A 142 -9.86 4.68 6.21
N VAL A 143 -9.70 5.78 6.96
CA VAL A 143 -9.49 5.73 8.41
C VAL A 143 -10.70 5.12 9.13
N SER A 144 -11.92 5.45 8.72
CA SER A 144 -13.14 4.86 9.27
C SER A 144 -13.17 3.35 9.03
N ASP A 145 -12.88 2.91 7.81
CA ASP A 145 -12.86 1.50 7.42
C ASP A 145 -11.76 0.71 8.15
N VAL A 146 -10.56 1.27 8.27
CA VAL A 146 -9.47 0.64 9.03
C VAL A 146 -9.86 0.46 10.50
N ARG A 147 -10.48 1.47 11.10
CA ARG A 147 -10.97 1.37 12.48
C ARG A 147 -12.03 0.28 12.62
N GLU A 148 -13.01 0.25 11.74
CA GLU A 148 -14.13 -0.69 11.82
C GLU A 148 -13.69 -2.12 11.54
N ARG A 149 -12.89 -2.33 10.49
CA ARG A 149 -12.56 -3.67 9.99
C ARG A 149 -11.36 -4.32 10.67
N PHE A 150 -10.45 -3.51 11.19
CA PHE A 150 -9.22 -4.00 11.80
C PHE A 150 -9.07 -3.58 13.26
N LEU A 151 -8.93 -2.29 13.55
CA LEU A 151 -8.56 -1.83 14.89
C LEU A 151 -9.61 -2.16 15.94
N SER A 152 -10.90 -2.15 15.60
CA SER A 152 -11.98 -2.51 16.53
C SER A 152 -11.99 -3.98 16.98
N ARG A 153 -11.19 -4.83 16.35
CA ARG A 153 -11.05 -6.25 16.70
C ARG A 153 -10.07 -6.48 17.84
N PHE A 154 -9.34 -5.47 18.24
CA PHE A 154 -8.25 -5.52 19.21
C PHE A 154 -8.44 -4.44 20.27
N ASP A 155 -8.20 -4.79 21.52
CA ASP A 155 -8.08 -3.81 22.59
C ASP A 155 -6.73 -3.07 22.52
N ALA A 156 -6.49 -2.11 23.43
CA ALA A 156 -5.29 -1.28 23.39
C ALA A 156 -4.00 -2.09 23.63
N ASP A 157 -4.06 -3.10 24.51
CA ASP A 157 -2.90 -3.93 24.82
C ASP A 157 -2.56 -4.87 23.64
N GLU A 158 -3.59 -5.44 22.99
CA GLU A 158 -3.44 -6.25 21.79
C GLU A 158 -2.89 -5.43 20.61
N GLN A 159 -3.34 -4.18 20.43
CA GLN A 159 -2.79 -3.26 19.42
C GLN A 159 -1.31 -2.96 19.68
N ALA A 160 -0.92 -2.75 20.94
CA ALA A 160 0.48 -2.55 21.32
C ALA A 160 1.33 -3.82 21.05
N GLN A 161 0.78 -5.02 21.31
CA GLN A 161 1.45 -6.28 20.99
C GLN A 161 1.61 -6.46 19.47
N LEU A 162 0.59 -6.14 18.66
CA LEU A 162 0.70 -6.17 17.20
C LEU A 162 1.81 -5.24 16.71
N THR A 163 1.89 -4.01 17.23
CA THR A 163 2.97 -3.08 16.90
C THR A 163 4.33 -3.69 17.19
N ALA A 164 4.51 -4.26 18.40
CA ALA A 164 5.76 -4.91 18.79
C ALA A 164 6.09 -6.16 17.93
N PHE A 165 5.10 -6.83 17.32
CA PHE A 165 5.34 -7.93 16.39
C PHE A 165 5.83 -7.41 15.03
N TRP A 166 5.26 -6.31 14.53
CA TRP A 166 5.70 -5.69 13.27
C TRP A 166 7.10 -5.10 13.37
N ASP A 167 7.44 -4.43 14.47
CA ASP A 167 8.78 -3.86 14.71
C ASP A 167 9.89 -4.91 14.60
N ARG A 168 9.59 -6.18 14.95
CA ARG A 168 10.53 -7.29 14.79
C ARG A 168 10.76 -7.74 13.35
N LEU A 169 9.84 -7.39 12.43
CA LEU A 169 10.00 -7.72 11.01
C LEU A 169 10.73 -6.62 10.24
N ASP A 170 10.72 -5.38 10.76
CA ASP A 170 11.35 -4.21 10.14
C ASP A 170 12.81 -4.02 10.62
N SER A 171 13.29 -4.83 11.56
CA SER A 171 14.66 -4.85 12.08
C SER A 171 15.53 -5.82 11.30
#